data_5df483f185178c7a0fd283191d8d8a58
#
_entry.id   5df483f185178c7a0fd283191d8d8a58
#
_cell.length_a   1.000
_cell.length_b   1.000
_cell.length_c   1.000
_cell.angle_alpha   90.00
_cell.angle_beta   90.00
_cell.angle_gamma   90.00
#
_symmetry.space_group_name_H-M   'P 1'
#
loop_
_entity.id
_entity.type
_entity.pdbx_description
1 polymer ?
#
loop_
_entity_poly.entity_id
_entity_poly.type
_entity_poly.pdbx_seq_one_letter_code
_entity_poly.pdbx_strand_id
1 'polypeptide(L)'
;MRAAALRWALLALTAALSLSACGGVRESPPSDPVAAVAWHEWRRAGGEVLVYGGPGSHNGGVNEMREPLNSRIGDYWALVGRPEWNGRSDKPWSGIFVAWVVHEAGVPSSDFPPSGRHAGYLMSLLDAQLGGGGRRFVVHDWRRYAPKPGDLVCAGTRWTGPRDAAALRAAVDREAAHCDVVVAVNGAQVRAIGGNVRDTITMSIYPRNGSGTLAEVRGRPWFAVVEKRG
;
A
#
# COMPACT_ATOMS: atom_id res chain seq x y z
N MET A 1 -73.51 5.75 -51.13
CA MET A 1 -72.99 6.68 -50.12
C MET A 1 -72.09 5.91 -49.22
N ARG A 2 -70.75 6.16 -49.27
CA ARG A 2 -69.71 5.30 -48.69
C ARG A 2 -69.22 5.94 -47.40
N ALA A 3 -69.28 5.20 -46.26
CA ALA A 3 -68.76 5.59 -44.98
C ALA A 3 -67.27 5.22 -44.88
N ALA A 4 -66.45 6.23 -44.60
CA ALA A 4 -65.02 6.07 -44.39
C ALA A 4 -64.75 5.69 -42.93
N ALA A 5 -64.17 4.52 -42.69
CA ALA A 5 -63.75 4.09 -41.39
C ALA A 5 -62.32 4.62 -41.07
N LEU A 6 -62.24 5.47 -40.06
CA LEU A 6 -60.97 6.03 -39.56
C LEU A 6 -60.28 5.03 -38.59
N ARG A 7 -59.19 4.45 -39.03
CA ARG A 7 -58.36 3.56 -38.17
C ARG A 7 -57.40 4.39 -37.37
N TRP A 8 -57.54 4.41 -36.03
CA TRP A 8 -56.57 4.93 -35.09
C TRP A 8 -55.49 3.87 -34.82
N ALA A 9 -54.30 4.13 -35.30
CA ALA A 9 -53.14 3.34 -34.93
C ALA A 9 -52.56 3.86 -33.60
N LEU A 10 -52.71 3.08 -32.55
CA LEU A 10 -52.04 3.30 -31.25
C LEU A 10 -50.58 2.90 -31.38
N LEU A 11 -49.68 3.86 -31.47
CA LEU A 11 -48.25 3.67 -31.31
C LEU A 11 -47.94 3.52 -29.81
N ALA A 12 -47.73 2.30 -29.35
CA ALA A 12 -47.17 2.03 -28.03
C ALA A 12 -45.67 2.35 -28.04
N LEU A 13 -45.30 3.48 -27.45
CA LEU A 13 -43.92 3.87 -27.24
C LEU A 13 -43.38 3.12 -26.01
N THR A 14 -42.71 1.99 -26.21
CA THR A 14 -42.02 1.29 -25.16
C THR A 14 -40.72 2.05 -24.85
N ALA A 15 -40.73 2.87 -23.81
CA ALA A 15 -39.55 3.47 -23.24
C ALA A 15 -38.72 2.37 -22.53
N ALA A 16 -37.71 1.87 -23.21
CA ALA A 16 -36.70 1.02 -22.58
C ALA A 16 -35.89 1.89 -21.59
N LEU A 17 -36.21 1.80 -20.30
CA LEU A 17 -35.36 2.32 -19.25
C LEU A 17 -34.07 1.49 -19.24
N SER A 18 -33.03 2.02 -19.88
CA SER A 18 -31.66 1.55 -19.72
C SER A 18 -31.22 1.89 -18.30
N LEU A 19 -31.37 0.97 -17.38
CA LEU A 19 -30.65 1.00 -16.09
C LEU A 19 -29.18 0.90 -16.41
N SER A 20 -28.51 2.05 -16.57
CA SER A 20 -27.06 2.13 -16.49
C SER A 20 -26.68 1.74 -15.07
N ALA A 21 -26.47 0.44 -14.85
CA ALA A 21 -25.80 -0.03 -13.67
C ALA A 21 -24.43 0.65 -13.67
N CYS A 22 -24.23 1.64 -12.80
CA CYS A 22 -22.92 2.09 -12.38
C CYS A 22 -22.24 0.90 -11.70
N GLY A 23 -21.78 -0.03 -12.49
CA GLY A 23 -20.89 -1.10 -12.08
C GLY A 23 -19.57 -0.46 -11.74
N GLY A 24 -19.42 0.02 -10.51
CA GLY A 24 -18.11 0.29 -9.95
C GLY A 24 -17.30 -0.98 -10.14
N VAL A 25 -16.23 -0.90 -10.93
CA VAL A 25 -15.29 -2.00 -11.09
C VAL A 25 -14.84 -2.36 -9.68
N ARG A 26 -15.33 -3.49 -9.15
CA ARG A 26 -14.84 -4.02 -7.87
C ARG A 26 -13.42 -4.43 -8.14
N GLU A 27 -12.45 -3.58 -7.77
CA GLU A 27 -11.04 -3.96 -7.81
C GLU A 27 -10.88 -5.25 -6.99
N SER A 28 -10.44 -6.31 -7.67
CA SER A 28 -10.11 -7.57 -7.02
C SER A 28 -8.81 -7.41 -6.22
N PRO A 29 -8.67 -8.14 -5.10
CA PRO A 29 -7.41 -8.15 -4.38
C PRO A 29 -6.27 -8.62 -5.29
N PRO A 30 -5.04 -8.13 -5.05
CA PRO A 30 -3.85 -8.60 -5.76
C PRO A 30 -3.64 -10.11 -5.59
N SER A 31 -2.98 -10.76 -6.55
CA SER A 31 -2.63 -12.19 -6.45
C SER A 31 -1.45 -12.47 -5.54
N ASP A 32 -0.55 -11.51 -5.34
CA ASP A 32 0.55 -11.64 -4.38
C ASP A 32 0.01 -11.66 -2.94
N PRO A 33 0.39 -12.62 -2.07
CA PRO A 33 -0.17 -12.75 -0.73
C PRO A 33 0.07 -11.53 0.16
N VAL A 34 1.27 -10.93 0.12
CA VAL A 34 1.60 -9.73 0.92
C VAL A 34 0.76 -8.53 0.47
N ALA A 35 0.67 -8.33 -0.85
CA ALA A 35 -0.17 -7.30 -1.43
C ALA A 35 -1.66 -7.51 -1.12
N ALA A 36 -2.14 -8.76 -1.13
CA ALA A 36 -3.53 -9.10 -0.83
C ALA A 36 -3.90 -8.79 0.63
N VAL A 37 -3.03 -9.13 1.59
CA VAL A 37 -3.25 -8.81 3.02
C VAL A 37 -3.30 -7.30 3.21
N ALA A 38 -2.35 -6.54 2.66
CA ALA A 38 -2.36 -5.07 2.74
C ALA A 38 -3.63 -4.47 2.14
N TRP A 39 -4.07 -4.99 0.99
CA TRP A 39 -5.29 -4.56 0.31
C TRP A 39 -6.54 -4.82 1.17
N HIS A 40 -6.66 -5.98 1.83
CA HIS A 40 -7.78 -6.29 2.71
C HIS A 40 -7.81 -5.37 3.94
N GLU A 41 -6.67 -5.09 4.56
CA GLU A 41 -6.59 -4.17 5.69
C GLU A 41 -6.98 -2.74 5.29
N TRP A 42 -6.52 -2.26 4.14
CA TRP A 42 -6.92 -0.97 3.60
C TRP A 42 -8.44 -0.88 3.35
N ARG A 43 -9.03 -1.92 2.76
CA ARG A 43 -10.49 -1.99 2.54
C ARG A 43 -11.26 -1.97 3.85
N ARG A 44 -10.78 -2.71 4.86
CA ARG A 44 -11.36 -2.74 6.20
C ARG A 44 -11.29 -1.38 6.88
N ALA A 45 -10.23 -0.62 6.67
CA ALA A 45 -10.03 0.72 7.21
C ALA A 45 -10.76 1.82 6.43
N GLY A 46 -11.66 1.50 5.50
CA GLY A 46 -12.52 2.49 4.81
C GLY A 46 -11.99 3.00 3.48
N GLY A 47 -10.79 2.61 3.04
CA GLY A 47 -10.34 2.84 1.67
C GLY A 47 -9.77 4.24 1.40
N GLU A 48 -9.07 4.86 2.35
CA GLU A 48 -8.37 6.14 2.15
C GLU A 48 -7.41 6.09 0.97
N VAL A 49 -7.42 7.12 0.12
CA VAL A 49 -6.53 7.24 -1.04
C VAL A 49 -5.82 8.59 -1.04
N LEU A 50 -4.52 8.58 -1.26
CA LEU A 50 -3.66 9.76 -1.40
C LEU A 50 -2.92 9.72 -2.74
N VAL A 51 -3.13 10.73 -3.59
CA VAL A 51 -2.46 10.83 -4.89
C VAL A 51 -1.30 11.81 -4.82
N TYR A 52 -0.10 11.34 -5.11
CA TYR A 52 1.10 12.17 -5.19
C TYR A 52 1.31 12.71 -6.60
N GLY A 53 1.59 14.01 -6.69
CA GLY A 53 1.86 14.67 -7.98
C GLY A 53 0.63 14.94 -8.84
N GLY A 54 -0.59 14.80 -8.29
CA GLY A 54 -1.83 15.05 -9.01
C GLY A 54 -2.99 15.45 -8.10
N PRO A 55 -4.09 15.94 -8.67
CA PRO A 55 -5.34 16.13 -7.95
C PRO A 55 -6.01 14.78 -7.67
N GLY A 56 -6.78 14.68 -6.61
CA GLY A 56 -7.67 13.53 -6.40
C GLY A 56 -7.32 12.61 -5.25
N SER A 57 -7.08 13.16 -4.07
CA SER A 57 -7.13 12.35 -2.83
C SER A 57 -8.58 12.07 -2.44
N HIS A 58 -8.83 10.90 -1.85
CA HIS A 58 -10.12 10.51 -1.30
C HIS A 58 -9.97 10.25 0.20
N ASN A 59 -10.76 10.92 1.01
CA ASN A 59 -10.78 10.77 2.47
C ASN A 59 -11.91 9.81 2.85
N GLY A 60 -11.60 8.53 3.00
CA GLY A 60 -12.56 7.49 3.36
C GLY A 60 -12.14 6.67 4.56
N GLY A 61 -10.95 6.95 5.08
CA GLY A 61 -10.33 6.17 6.13
C GLY A 61 -10.97 6.31 7.50
N VAL A 62 -11.01 5.20 8.25
CA VAL A 62 -11.32 5.20 9.67
C VAL A 62 -10.10 5.72 10.42
N ASN A 63 -10.29 6.76 11.25
CA ASN A 63 -9.21 7.28 12.09
C ASN A 63 -8.75 6.24 13.12
N GLU A 64 -7.45 6.17 13.39
CA GLU A 64 -6.81 5.19 14.26
C GLU A 64 -7.38 5.12 15.69
N MET A 65 -7.92 6.23 16.20
CA MET A 65 -8.54 6.28 17.53
C MET A 65 -9.95 5.66 17.58
N ARG A 66 -10.54 5.33 16.43
CA ARG A 66 -11.91 4.80 16.30
C ARG A 66 -11.91 3.31 16.01
N GLU A 67 -12.95 2.64 16.51
CA GLU A 67 -13.20 1.25 16.13
C GLU A 67 -13.71 1.15 14.67
N PRO A 68 -13.37 0.09 13.96
CA PRO A 68 -12.61 -1.09 14.43
C PRO A 68 -11.08 -0.93 14.33
N LEU A 69 -10.55 0.18 13.79
CA LEU A 69 -9.12 0.32 13.53
C LEU A 69 -8.28 0.40 14.82
N ASN A 70 -8.83 1.07 15.87
CA ASN A 70 -8.12 1.17 17.14
C ASN A 70 -7.73 -0.20 17.71
N SER A 71 -8.68 -1.12 17.83
CA SER A 71 -8.41 -2.49 18.31
C SER A 71 -7.53 -3.27 17.32
N ARG A 72 -7.72 -3.07 16.03
CA ARG A 72 -6.93 -3.74 15.00
C ARG A 72 -5.45 -3.39 15.06
N ILE A 73 -5.09 -2.16 15.40
CA ILE A 73 -3.70 -1.75 15.66
C ILE A 73 -3.13 -2.51 16.86
N GLY A 74 -3.94 -2.84 17.86
CA GLY A 74 -3.54 -3.72 18.96
C GLY A 74 -3.12 -5.11 18.48
N ASP A 75 -3.87 -5.69 17.53
CA ASP A 75 -3.50 -6.97 16.92
C ASP A 75 -2.13 -6.90 16.21
N TYR A 76 -1.83 -5.78 15.55
CA TYR A 76 -0.50 -5.59 14.92
C TYR A 76 0.61 -5.58 15.97
N TRP A 77 0.43 -4.82 17.05
CA TRP A 77 1.42 -4.71 18.12
C TRP A 77 1.62 -6.00 18.91
N ALA A 78 0.60 -6.87 18.98
CA ALA A 78 0.71 -8.20 19.60
C ALA A 78 1.80 -9.07 18.95
N LEU A 79 2.08 -8.87 17.65
CA LEU A 79 3.14 -9.59 16.92
C LEU A 79 4.53 -9.43 17.56
N VAL A 80 4.78 -8.30 18.22
CA VAL A 80 6.05 -8.01 18.92
C VAL A 80 5.90 -7.96 20.44
N GLY A 81 4.83 -8.58 20.99
CA GLY A 81 4.60 -8.70 22.43
C GLY A 81 4.18 -7.40 23.10
N ARG A 82 3.47 -6.52 22.39
CA ARG A 82 2.94 -5.23 22.89
C ARG A 82 1.43 -5.09 22.68
N PRO A 83 0.60 -6.07 23.12
CA PRO A 83 -0.84 -6.02 22.88
C PRO A 83 -1.54 -4.86 23.60
N GLU A 84 -0.89 -4.22 24.57
CA GLU A 84 -1.37 -3.04 25.28
C GLU A 84 -1.33 -1.75 24.43
N TRP A 85 -0.59 -1.74 23.33
CA TRP A 85 -0.54 -0.60 22.42
C TRP A 85 -1.61 -0.72 21.34
N ASN A 86 -2.27 0.38 21.03
CA ASN A 86 -3.35 0.45 20.04
C ASN A 86 -3.36 1.83 19.36
N GLY A 87 -4.40 2.15 18.60
CA GLY A 87 -4.52 3.42 17.89
C GLY A 87 -4.61 4.68 18.76
N ARG A 88 -4.87 4.52 20.08
CA ARG A 88 -4.86 5.63 21.06
C ARG A 88 -3.52 5.78 21.77
N SER A 89 -2.59 4.87 21.51
CA SER A 89 -1.23 4.94 22.04
C SER A 89 -0.44 5.95 21.22
N ASP A 90 0.33 6.82 21.87
CA ASP A 90 1.24 7.74 21.18
C ASP A 90 2.47 6.96 20.66
N LYS A 91 2.22 6.06 19.72
CA LYS A 91 3.22 5.18 19.10
C LYS A 91 3.01 5.10 17.60
N PRO A 92 4.00 5.54 16.79
CA PRO A 92 3.94 5.35 15.34
C PRO A 92 3.83 3.86 15.02
N TRP A 93 2.76 3.46 14.33
CA TRP A 93 2.45 2.05 14.07
C TRP A 93 2.65 1.63 12.60
N SER A 94 3.19 2.51 11.76
CA SER A 94 3.44 2.18 10.35
C SER A 94 4.40 1.01 10.15
N GLY A 95 5.45 0.91 10.97
CA GLY A 95 6.43 -0.17 10.89
C GLY A 95 5.83 -1.52 11.27
N ILE A 96 5.05 -1.55 12.36
CA ILE A 96 4.41 -2.80 12.80
C ILE A 96 3.30 -3.24 11.85
N PHE A 97 2.59 -2.31 11.20
CA PHE A 97 1.63 -2.64 10.16
C PHE A 97 2.27 -3.45 9.02
N VAL A 98 3.40 -2.97 8.47
CA VAL A 98 4.12 -3.69 7.41
C VAL A 98 4.61 -5.05 7.90
N ALA A 99 5.19 -5.11 9.10
CA ALA A 99 5.68 -6.37 9.68
C ALA A 99 4.52 -7.38 9.87
N TRP A 100 3.38 -6.91 10.35
CA TRP A 100 2.19 -7.73 10.52
C TRP A 100 1.63 -8.22 9.17
N VAL A 101 1.54 -7.36 8.16
CA VAL A 101 1.08 -7.71 6.81
C VAL A 101 1.95 -8.82 6.21
N VAL A 102 3.27 -8.69 6.32
CA VAL A 102 4.22 -9.69 5.81
C VAL A 102 4.09 -11.02 6.56
N HIS A 103 3.95 -10.97 7.89
CA HIS A 103 3.75 -12.16 8.73
C HIS A 103 2.44 -12.87 8.40
N GLU A 104 1.33 -12.13 8.32
CA GLU A 104 0.00 -12.67 8.01
C GLU A 104 -0.07 -13.30 6.61
N ALA A 105 0.75 -12.82 5.69
CA ALA A 105 0.94 -13.42 4.37
C ALA A 105 1.73 -14.73 4.38
N GLY A 106 2.08 -15.27 5.56
CA GLY A 106 2.78 -16.54 5.74
C GLY A 106 4.30 -16.45 5.52
N VAL A 107 4.89 -15.26 5.56
CA VAL A 107 6.35 -15.11 5.49
C VAL A 107 6.96 -15.42 6.84
N PRO A 108 7.92 -16.37 6.93
CA PRO A 108 8.60 -16.70 8.17
C PRO A 108 9.36 -15.49 8.77
N SER A 109 9.34 -15.37 10.10
CA SER A 109 10.08 -14.31 10.81
C SER A 109 11.61 -14.41 10.61
N SER A 110 12.14 -15.56 10.20
CA SER A 110 13.53 -15.71 9.77
C SER A 110 13.86 -14.96 8.49
N ASP A 111 12.87 -14.81 7.58
CA ASP A 111 13.04 -14.14 6.30
C ASP A 111 12.72 -12.64 6.40
N PHE A 112 11.75 -12.29 7.26
CA PHE A 112 11.38 -10.91 7.55
C PHE A 112 11.14 -10.72 9.07
N PRO A 113 12.17 -10.39 9.86
CA PRO A 113 12.05 -10.23 11.29
C PRO A 113 11.07 -9.10 11.67
N PRO A 114 10.03 -9.38 12.47
CA PRO A 114 9.04 -8.38 12.84
C PRO A 114 9.67 -7.23 13.65
N SER A 115 9.27 -6.01 13.35
CA SER A 115 9.71 -4.82 14.08
C SER A 115 8.62 -3.76 14.08
N GLY A 116 8.47 -3.06 15.20
CA GLY A 116 7.61 -1.87 15.30
C GLY A 116 8.13 -0.67 14.52
N ARG A 117 9.41 -0.70 14.07
CA ARG A 117 10.07 0.36 13.31
C ARG A 117 10.49 -0.15 11.95
N HIS A 118 10.27 0.64 10.89
CA HIS A 118 10.76 0.31 9.53
C HIS A 118 12.27 0.08 9.52
N ALA A 119 13.03 0.93 10.20
CA ALA A 119 14.48 0.76 10.32
C ALA A 119 14.87 -0.62 10.88
N GLY A 120 14.12 -1.18 11.82
CA GLY A 120 14.46 -2.45 12.47
C GLY A 120 14.49 -3.61 11.48
N TYR A 121 13.45 -3.84 10.70
CA TYR A 121 13.46 -4.91 9.70
C TYR A 121 14.39 -4.59 8.51
N LEU A 122 14.49 -3.31 8.09
CA LEU A 122 15.43 -2.91 7.04
C LEU A 122 16.88 -3.21 7.42
N MET A 123 17.28 -2.95 8.65
CA MET A 123 18.60 -3.30 9.17
C MET A 123 18.85 -4.80 9.06
N SER A 124 17.91 -5.62 9.53
CA SER A 124 18.01 -7.08 9.48
C SER A 124 18.14 -7.61 8.04
N LEU A 125 17.34 -7.05 7.10
CA LEU A 125 17.41 -7.43 5.69
C LEU A 125 18.76 -7.05 5.05
N LEU A 126 19.26 -5.86 5.36
CA LEU A 126 20.55 -5.39 4.87
C LEU A 126 21.72 -6.20 5.46
N ASP A 127 21.69 -6.53 6.75
CA ASP A 127 22.68 -7.38 7.38
C ASP A 127 22.72 -8.78 6.75
N ALA A 128 21.54 -9.38 6.53
CA ALA A 128 21.43 -10.66 5.82
C ALA A 128 21.97 -10.58 4.38
N GLN A 129 21.64 -9.50 3.67
CA GLN A 129 22.10 -9.28 2.29
C GLN A 129 23.62 -9.11 2.22
N LEU A 130 24.22 -8.32 3.10
CA LEU A 130 25.67 -8.09 3.17
C LEU A 130 26.42 -9.34 3.62
N GLY A 131 25.84 -10.15 4.52
CA GLY A 131 26.38 -11.43 4.96
C GLY A 131 26.22 -12.58 3.94
N GLY A 132 25.68 -12.31 2.76
CA GLY A 132 25.47 -13.31 1.72
C GLY A 132 24.26 -14.23 1.93
N GLY A 133 23.43 -13.95 2.95
CA GLY A 133 22.14 -14.59 3.25
C GLY A 133 20.94 -13.81 2.71
N GLY A 134 19.75 -14.06 3.25
CA GLY A 134 18.53 -13.25 3.05
C GLY A 134 18.05 -13.16 1.62
N ARG A 135 17.74 -14.28 1.01
CA ARG A 135 17.39 -14.30 -0.43
C ARG A 135 15.95 -13.97 -0.73
N ARG A 136 15.05 -14.06 0.25
CA ARG A 136 13.63 -13.81 0.04
C ARG A 136 13.29 -12.33 -0.04
N PHE A 137 14.05 -11.48 0.62
CA PHE A 137 13.93 -10.03 0.52
C PHE A 137 15.28 -9.42 0.18
N VAL A 138 15.29 -8.53 -0.80
CA VAL A 138 16.50 -7.85 -1.27
C VAL A 138 16.25 -6.37 -1.35
N VAL A 139 17.12 -5.58 -0.74
CA VAL A 139 17.03 -4.12 -0.73
C VAL A 139 17.79 -3.55 -1.94
N HIS A 140 17.09 -2.80 -2.76
CA HIS A 140 17.60 -2.18 -3.98
C HIS A 140 17.64 -0.65 -3.90
N ASP A 141 18.52 -0.03 -4.65
CA ASP A 141 18.39 1.38 -5.00
C ASP A 141 17.09 1.58 -5.80
N TRP A 142 16.22 2.44 -5.31
CA TRP A 142 14.92 2.72 -5.91
C TRP A 142 14.97 3.22 -7.37
N ARG A 143 16.11 3.73 -7.83
CA ARG A 143 16.33 4.17 -9.21
C ARG A 143 16.64 3.03 -10.17
N ARG A 144 16.99 1.85 -9.64
CA ARG A 144 17.49 0.71 -10.41
C ARG A 144 16.56 -0.48 -10.42
N TYR A 145 15.50 -0.43 -9.62
CA TYR A 145 14.56 -1.54 -9.50
C TYR A 145 13.13 -1.05 -9.69
N ALA A 146 12.41 -1.67 -10.64
CA ALA A 146 10.99 -1.41 -10.89
C ALA A 146 10.15 -2.23 -9.91
N PRO A 147 9.39 -1.58 -9.00
CA PRO A 147 8.62 -2.30 -8.00
C PRO A 147 7.49 -3.12 -8.62
N LYS A 148 7.13 -4.22 -7.97
CA LYS A 148 6.01 -5.10 -8.31
C LYS A 148 5.15 -5.38 -7.07
N PRO A 149 3.90 -5.89 -7.22
CA PRO A 149 3.06 -6.26 -6.09
C PRO A 149 3.77 -7.21 -5.12
N GLY A 150 3.66 -6.92 -3.82
CA GLY A 150 4.36 -7.62 -2.73
C GLY A 150 5.68 -6.97 -2.31
N ASP A 151 6.27 -6.10 -3.11
CA ASP A 151 7.46 -5.34 -2.74
C ASP A 151 7.12 -4.21 -1.76
N LEU A 152 8.16 -3.64 -1.11
CA LEU A 152 8.02 -2.43 -0.30
C LEU A 152 8.69 -1.26 -1.00
N VAL A 153 8.06 -0.09 -1.00
CA VAL A 153 8.65 1.19 -1.42
C VAL A 153 8.93 2.03 -0.20
N CYS A 154 10.18 2.45 0.00
CA CYS A 154 10.63 3.08 1.23
C CYS A 154 11.16 4.49 0.99
N ALA A 155 10.67 5.45 1.80
CA ALA A 155 11.07 6.86 1.80
C ALA A 155 11.50 7.30 3.20
N GLY A 156 12.42 8.26 3.27
CA GLY A 156 12.83 8.93 4.50
C GLY A 156 12.19 10.30 4.66
N THR A 157 12.47 10.99 5.77
CA THR A 157 12.01 12.37 5.96
C THR A 157 12.91 13.40 5.29
N ARG A 158 14.21 13.11 5.18
CA ARG A 158 15.24 14.01 4.62
C ARG A 158 16.30 13.27 3.81
N TRP A 159 15.94 12.12 3.24
CA TRP A 159 16.91 11.22 2.66
C TRP A 159 17.46 11.75 1.33
N THR A 160 18.74 12.11 1.34
CA THR A 160 19.53 12.38 0.12
C THR A 160 20.64 11.33 -0.05
N GLY A 161 20.51 10.22 0.66
CA GLY A 161 21.61 9.35 1.03
C GLY A 161 22.05 8.31 0.02
N PRO A 162 22.97 7.48 0.46
CA PRO A 162 23.72 6.54 -0.35
C PRO A 162 22.85 5.41 -0.92
N ARG A 163 23.34 4.77 -1.97
CA ARG A 163 22.54 3.92 -2.86
C ARG A 163 23.00 2.47 -2.92
N ASP A 164 24.09 2.15 -2.27
CA ASP A 164 24.52 0.77 -2.06
C ASP A 164 24.05 0.25 -0.69
N ALA A 165 23.98 -1.07 -0.55
CA ALA A 165 23.45 -1.70 0.64
C ALA A 165 24.28 -1.39 1.91
N ALA A 166 25.60 -1.27 1.80
CA ALA A 166 26.47 -1.02 2.95
C ALA A 166 26.27 0.40 3.50
N ALA A 167 26.25 1.38 2.61
CA ALA A 167 26.05 2.77 2.98
C ALA A 167 24.61 3.02 3.47
N LEU A 168 23.61 2.35 2.88
CA LEU A 168 22.21 2.37 3.35
C LEU A 168 22.12 1.76 4.75
N ARG A 169 22.78 0.62 5.00
CA ARG A 169 22.81 -0.03 6.32
C ARG A 169 23.39 0.89 7.40
N ALA A 170 24.45 1.62 7.09
CA ALA A 170 25.08 2.55 8.03
C ALA A 170 24.21 3.76 8.40
N ALA A 171 23.25 4.11 7.53
CA ALA A 171 22.44 5.31 7.68
C ALA A 171 21.00 5.04 8.15
N VAL A 172 20.42 3.89 7.83
CA VAL A 172 18.98 3.61 8.03
C VAL A 172 18.51 3.70 9.48
N ASP A 173 19.39 3.42 10.45
CA ASP A 173 19.04 3.51 11.88
C ASP A 173 18.89 4.95 12.39
N ARG A 174 19.53 5.91 11.70
CA ARG A 174 19.53 7.34 12.09
C ARG A 174 18.42 8.14 11.42
N GLU A 175 17.79 7.57 10.41
CA GLU A 175 16.78 8.24 9.62
C GLU A 175 15.37 7.72 9.92
N ALA A 176 14.40 8.62 9.98
CA ALA A 176 13.01 8.22 10.02
C ALA A 176 12.64 7.63 8.66
N ALA A 177 12.33 6.34 8.65
CA ALA A 177 11.91 5.60 7.46
C ALA A 177 10.41 5.34 7.48
N HIS A 178 9.80 5.33 6.32
CA HIS A 178 8.44 4.87 6.09
C HIS A 178 8.40 3.99 4.84
N CYS A 179 7.80 2.81 4.94
CA CYS A 179 7.62 1.91 3.82
C CYS A 179 6.15 1.58 3.63
N ASP A 180 5.73 1.51 2.37
CA ASP A 180 4.40 1.07 1.94
C ASP A 180 4.52 -0.23 1.15
N VAL A 181 3.53 -1.13 1.26
CA VAL A 181 3.43 -2.37 0.49
C VAL A 181 2.86 -2.09 -0.88
N VAL A 182 3.56 -2.43 -1.94
CA VAL A 182 3.07 -2.30 -3.32
C VAL A 182 1.94 -3.30 -3.56
N VAL A 183 0.79 -2.82 -3.98
CA VAL A 183 -0.40 -3.64 -4.24
C VAL A 183 -0.78 -3.70 -5.71
N ALA A 184 -0.41 -2.69 -6.49
CA ALA A 184 -0.63 -2.69 -7.93
C ALA A 184 0.39 -1.81 -8.64
N VAL A 185 0.71 -2.19 -9.86
CA VAL A 185 1.55 -1.42 -10.78
C VAL A 185 0.84 -1.38 -12.13
N ASN A 186 0.56 -0.20 -12.62
CA ASN A 186 0.05 -0.01 -13.97
C ASN A 186 0.96 0.97 -14.72
N GLY A 187 0.78 1.13 -16.04
CA GLY A 187 1.71 1.83 -16.91
C GLY A 187 2.39 3.08 -16.32
N ALA A 188 1.65 3.98 -15.69
CA ALA A 188 2.15 5.27 -15.19
C ALA A 188 2.25 5.35 -13.66
N GLN A 189 1.77 4.35 -12.90
CA GLN A 189 1.59 4.48 -11.46
C GLN A 189 1.98 3.22 -10.69
N VAL A 190 2.46 3.45 -9.45
CA VAL A 190 2.57 2.44 -8.39
C VAL A 190 1.52 2.77 -7.34
N ARG A 191 0.71 1.80 -6.94
CA ARG A 191 -0.21 1.88 -5.81
C ARG A 191 0.39 1.10 -4.65
N ALA A 192 0.58 1.76 -3.53
CA ALA A 192 1.15 1.13 -2.35
C ALA A 192 0.34 1.48 -1.10
N ILE A 193 0.25 0.57 -0.14
CA ILE A 193 -0.55 0.72 1.07
C ILE A 193 0.36 0.78 2.28
N GLY A 194 0.19 1.83 3.08
CA GLY A 194 0.91 2.04 4.34
C GLY A 194 -0.03 2.26 5.52
N GLY A 195 0.42 1.85 6.70
CA GLY A 195 -0.23 2.18 7.97
C GLY A 195 0.26 3.52 8.52
N ASN A 196 -0.55 4.16 9.34
CA ASN A 196 -0.28 5.46 9.98
C ASN A 196 0.02 6.58 8.97
N VAL A 197 -0.63 6.55 7.82
CA VAL A 197 -0.63 7.62 6.85
C VAL A 197 -1.96 8.36 7.00
N ARG A 198 -1.93 9.63 7.45
CA ARG A 198 -3.12 10.40 7.84
C ARG A 198 -3.96 9.71 8.94
N ASP A 199 -3.29 9.13 9.93
CA ASP A 199 -3.90 8.44 11.06
C ASP A 199 -4.85 7.29 10.65
N THR A 200 -4.57 6.64 9.53
CA THR A 200 -5.33 5.50 9.00
C THR A 200 -4.44 4.59 8.15
N ILE A 201 -5.05 3.57 7.52
CA ILE A 201 -4.42 2.77 6.47
C ILE A 201 -4.74 3.42 5.13
N THR A 202 -3.73 3.87 4.41
CA THR A 202 -3.91 4.67 3.18
C THR A 202 -3.27 3.97 1.99
N MET A 203 -3.97 3.97 0.86
CA MET A 203 -3.40 3.67 -0.44
C MET A 203 -2.79 4.94 -1.03
N SER A 204 -1.49 4.96 -1.16
CA SER A 204 -0.73 6.02 -1.83
C SER A 204 -0.52 5.67 -3.30
N ILE A 205 -0.80 6.61 -4.20
CA ILE A 205 -0.60 6.47 -5.63
C ILE A 205 0.59 7.33 -6.05
N TYR A 206 1.65 6.68 -6.51
CA TYR A 206 2.91 7.31 -6.90
C TYR A 206 3.13 7.24 -8.40
N PRO A 207 3.66 8.28 -9.05
CA PRO A 207 4.03 8.22 -10.46
C PRO A 207 5.25 7.31 -10.67
N ARG A 208 5.31 6.70 -11.85
CA ARG A 208 6.47 5.96 -12.37
C ARG A 208 7.15 6.76 -13.46
N ASN A 209 8.46 6.57 -13.60
CA ASN A 209 9.20 7.08 -14.76
C ASN A 209 9.15 6.11 -15.95
N GLY A 210 9.75 6.50 -17.08
CA GLY A 210 9.74 5.70 -18.31
C GLY A 210 10.50 4.38 -18.21
N SER A 211 11.40 4.21 -17.22
CA SER A 211 12.11 2.93 -16.96
C SER A 211 11.29 1.99 -16.05
N GLY A 212 10.13 2.43 -15.59
CA GLY A 212 9.28 1.64 -14.69
C GLY A 212 9.63 1.75 -13.23
N THR A 213 10.70 2.47 -12.85
CA THR A 213 11.03 2.76 -11.45
C THR A 213 10.17 3.90 -10.90
N LEU A 214 10.22 4.15 -9.60
CA LEU A 214 9.52 5.28 -9.00
C LEU A 214 10.00 6.61 -9.59
N ALA A 215 9.09 7.56 -9.78
CA ALA A 215 9.47 8.94 -10.06
C ALA A 215 9.72 9.71 -8.75
N GLU A 216 10.51 10.77 -8.83
CA GLU A 216 10.69 11.69 -7.70
C GLU A 216 9.37 12.40 -7.39
N VAL A 217 9.02 12.45 -6.11
CA VAL A 217 7.80 13.11 -5.63
C VAL A 217 8.12 13.98 -4.42
N ARG A 218 7.55 15.18 -4.40
CA ARG A 218 7.68 16.06 -3.24
C ARG A 218 7.09 15.38 -2.00
N GLY A 219 7.84 15.38 -0.90
CA GLY A 219 7.41 14.79 0.37
C GLY A 219 7.64 13.28 0.50
N ARG A 220 8.23 12.66 -0.52
CA ARG A 220 8.65 11.24 -0.49
C ARG A 220 10.08 11.10 -1.01
N PRO A 221 11.11 11.44 -0.24
CA PRO A 221 12.50 11.23 -0.64
C PRO A 221 12.83 9.73 -0.59
N TRP A 222 12.65 9.07 -1.72
CA TRP A 222 12.87 7.63 -1.86
C TRP A 222 14.33 7.26 -1.58
N PHE A 223 14.53 6.12 -0.91
CA PHE A 223 15.87 5.58 -0.68
C PHE A 223 16.00 4.11 -1.09
N ALA A 224 14.93 3.32 -1.01
CA ALA A 224 14.99 1.90 -1.33
C ALA A 224 13.67 1.36 -1.90
N VAL A 225 13.79 0.27 -2.65
CA VAL A 225 12.73 -0.71 -2.87
C VAL A 225 13.18 -2.03 -2.28
N VAL A 226 12.34 -2.67 -1.47
CA VAL A 226 12.60 -4.01 -0.95
C VAL A 226 11.86 -4.99 -1.85
N GLU A 227 12.62 -5.72 -2.65
CA GLU A 227 12.09 -6.78 -3.51
C GLU A 227 11.68 -7.99 -2.67
N LYS A 228 10.46 -8.48 -2.85
CA LYS A 228 10.04 -9.80 -2.37
C LYS A 228 10.27 -10.83 -3.47
N ARG A 229 11.03 -11.88 -3.17
CA ARG A 229 11.32 -13.02 -4.04
C ARG A 229 10.52 -14.24 -3.61
N GLY A 230 9.80 -14.83 -4.51
CA GLY A 230 9.16 -16.14 -4.37
C GLY A 230 8.09 -16.25 -3.30
#